data_7a0681148db92861b7cb383c9c107871
#
_entry.id   7a0681148db92861b7cb383c9c107871
#
_cell.length_a   1.000
_cell.length_b   1.000
_cell.length_c   1.000
_cell.angle_alpha   90.00
_cell.angle_beta   90.00
_cell.angle_gamma   90.00
#
_symmetry.space_group_name_H-M   'P 1'
#
loop_
_entity.id
_entity.type
_entity.pdbx_description
1 polymer ?
#
loop_
_entity_poly.entity_id
_entity_poly.type
_entity_poly.pdbx_seq_one_letter_code
_entity_poly.pdbx_strand_id
1 'polypeptide(L)'
;MMMLAVALGAFGAHLLKQLLTPSLLEGYQTATNYQMIHAIGMFIAGFLYKQYHNKKMWIAGQLFLFGIICFSGSIYLRVILSFVGYTSLGLFNLVTPVGGVLFMLGWFWLLLSISSKHGEKQPDSE
;
A
#
# COMPACT_ATOMS: atom_id res chain seq x y z
N MET A 1 9.12 2.46 3.82
CA MET A 1 8.11 1.40 3.59
C MET A 1 8.68 0.20 2.83
N MET A 2 9.41 0.38 1.70
CA MET A 2 9.96 -0.72 0.91
C MET A 2 10.93 -1.62 1.68
N MET A 3 11.91 -1.05 2.38
CA MET A 3 12.86 -1.83 3.21
C MET A 3 12.13 -2.72 4.23
N LEU A 4 11.09 -2.19 4.88
CA LEU A 4 10.27 -2.95 5.82
C LEU A 4 9.54 -4.11 5.11
N ALA A 5 9.00 -3.87 3.91
CA ALA A 5 8.33 -4.92 3.14
C ALA A 5 9.28 -6.06 2.75
N VAL A 6 10.50 -5.74 2.34
CA VAL A 6 11.53 -6.74 2.02
C VAL A 6 11.91 -7.56 3.25
N ALA A 7 12.13 -6.90 4.40
CA ALA A 7 12.44 -7.58 5.66
C ALA A 7 11.30 -8.51 6.11
N LEU A 8 10.05 -8.02 6.07
CA LEU A 8 8.87 -8.82 6.39
C LEU A 8 8.69 -9.98 5.42
N GLY A 9 8.93 -9.76 4.10
CA GLY A 9 8.86 -10.82 3.11
C GLY A 9 9.86 -11.95 3.35
N ALA A 10 11.10 -11.62 3.67
CA ALA A 10 12.13 -12.59 4.04
C ALA A 10 11.76 -13.36 5.32
N PHE A 11 11.25 -12.66 6.33
CA PHE A 11 10.77 -13.27 7.57
C PHE A 11 9.62 -14.25 7.32
N GLY A 12 8.66 -13.88 6.47
CA GLY A 12 7.54 -14.73 6.06
C GLY A 12 7.99 -16.00 5.33
N ALA A 13 8.95 -15.86 4.42
CA ALA A 13 9.42 -16.98 3.61
C ALA A 13 10.19 -18.05 4.42
N HIS A 14 10.88 -17.66 5.49
CA HIS A 14 11.75 -18.57 6.25
C HIS A 14 11.13 -19.00 7.59
N LEU A 15 10.76 -18.08 8.44
CA LEU A 15 10.30 -18.38 9.79
C LEU A 15 8.79 -18.66 9.87
N LEU A 16 7.97 -17.79 9.29
CA LEU A 16 6.51 -17.93 9.41
C LEU A 16 5.97 -19.11 8.62
N LYS A 17 6.65 -19.55 7.57
CA LYS A 17 6.25 -20.73 6.79
C LYS A 17 6.14 -21.99 7.63
N GLN A 18 6.93 -22.13 8.69
CA GLN A 18 6.92 -23.29 9.58
C GLN A 18 5.92 -23.15 10.74
N LEU A 19 5.47 -21.94 11.03
CA LEU A 19 4.67 -21.63 12.22
C LEU A 19 3.20 -21.32 11.90
N LEU A 20 2.91 -20.87 10.68
CA LEU A 20 1.56 -20.45 10.30
C LEU A 20 0.83 -21.53 9.53
N THR A 21 -0.50 -21.52 9.65
CA THR A 21 -1.36 -22.29 8.75
C THR A 21 -1.22 -21.77 7.30
N PRO A 22 -1.46 -22.62 6.29
CA PRO A 22 -1.37 -22.20 4.88
C PRO A 22 -2.16 -20.92 4.57
N SER A 23 -3.37 -20.80 5.10
CA SER A 23 -4.23 -19.62 4.89
C SER A 23 -3.67 -18.33 5.50
N LEU A 24 -3.09 -18.39 6.71
CA LEU A 24 -2.45 -17.22 7.33
C LEU A 24 -1.17 -16.83 6.61
N LEU A 25 -0.41 -17.81 6.14
CA LEU A 25 0.82 -17.56 5.37
C LEU A 25 0.51 -16.90 4.02
N GLU A 26 -0.51 -17.36 3.31
CA GLU A 26 -0.98 -16.77 2.05
C GLU A 26 -1.43 -15.32 2.26
N GLY A 27 -2.22 -15.07 3.29
CA GLY A 27 -2.62 -13.71 3.68
C GLY A 27 -1.41 -12.81 3.97
N TYR A 28 -0.44 -13.32 4.72
CA TYR A 28 0.79 -12.59 5.03
C TYR A 28 1.60 -12.24 3.78
N GLN A 29 1.76 -13.20 2.85
CA GLN A 29 2.44 -12.98 1.57
C GLN A 29 1.71 -11.94 0.72
N THR A 30 0.38 -12.01 0.68
CA THR A 30 -0.45 -11.00 0.03
C THR A 30 -0.20 -9.61 0.61
N ALA A 31 -0.19 -9.47 1.95
CA ALA A 31 0.08 -8.19 2.62
C ALA A 31 1.45 -7.63 2.25
N THR A 32 2.48 -8.48 2.21
CA THR A 32 3.85 -8.08 1.85
C THR A 32 3.95 -7.63 0.40
N ASN A 33 3.33 -8.37 -0.52
CA ASN A 33 3.32 -8.03 -1.94
C ASN A 33 2.61 -6.69 -2.20
N TYR A 34 1.44 -6.48 -1.59
CA TYR A 34 0.71 -5.22 -1.70
C TYR A 34 1.49 -4.06 -1.09
N GLN A 35 2.16 -4.27 0.04
CA GLN A 35 3.04 -3.26 0.64
C GLN A 35 4.18 -2.88 -0.32
N MET A 36 4.83 -3.84 -0.98
CA MET A 36 5.92 -3.55 -1.93
C MET A 36 5.41 -2.75 -3.13
N ILE A 37 4.32 -3.19 -3.76
CA ILE A 37 3.75 -2.53 -4.94
C ILE A 37 3.35 -1.08 -4.62
N HIS A 38 2.66 -0.85 -3.50
CA HIS A 38 2.17 0.48 -3.14
C HIS A 38 3.25 1.36 -2.50
N ALA A 39 4.31 0.78 -1.95
CA ALA A 39 5.51 1.53 -1.57
C ALA A 39 6.23 2.11 -2.80
N ILE A 40 6.26 1.37 -3.94
CA ILE A 40 6.75 1.89 -5.22
C ILE A 40 5.81 3.00 -5.72
N GLY A 41 4.48 2.79 -5.68
CA GLY A 41 3.49 3.81 -6.03
C GLY A 41 3.66 5.10 -5.23
N MET A 42 3.88 4.96 -3.91
CA MET A 42 4.15 6.10 -3.01
C MET A 42 5.46 6.82 -3.38
N PHE A 43 6.52 6.08 -3.73
CA PHE A 43 7.78 6.67 -4.18
C PHE A 43 7.60 7.47 -5.47
N ILE A 44 6.90 6.89 -6.46
CA ILE A 44 6.58 7.56 -7.74
C ILE A 44 5.77 8.84 -7.48
N ALA A 45 4.72 8.76 -6.66
CA ALA A 45 3.89 9.91 -6.31
C ALA A 45 4.70 11.03 -5.64
N GLY A 46 5.59 10.67 -4.70
CA GLY A 46 6.48 11.61 -4.02
C GLY A 46 7.52 12.24 -4.95
N PHE A 47 8.12 11.45 -5.84
CA PHE A 47 9.07 11.94 -6.85
C PHE A 47 8.40 12.94 -7.81
N LEU A 48 7.23 12.58 -8.34
CA LEU A 48 6.46 13.46 -9.22
C LEU A 48 5.98 14.72 -8.49
N TYR A 49 5.57 14.59 -7.22
CA TYR A 49 5.21 15.76 -6.42
C TYR A 49 6.37 16.74 -6.26
N LYS A 50 7.57 16.24 -5.97
CA LYS A 50 8.78 17.08 -5.86
C LYS A 50 9.07 17.85 -7.15
N GLN A 51 8.82 17.23 -8.31
CA GLN A 51 9.09 17.83 -9.62
C GLN A 51 8.02 18.83 -10.06
N TYR A 52 6.75 18.54 -9.75
CA TYR A 52 5.61 19.24 -10.36
C TYR A 52 4.72 19.99 -9.37
N HIS A 53 4.94 19.83 -8.06
CA HIS A 53 4.19 20.46 -6.98
C HIS A 53 2.65 20.30 -7.07
N ASN A 54 2.19 19.23 -7.73
CA ASN A 54 0.76 18.97 -7.92
C ASN A 54 0.16 18.28 -6.71
N LYS A 55 -0.85 18.91 -6.07
CA LYS A 55 -1.54 18.38 -4.89
C LYS A 55 -2.13 16.98 -5.08
N LYS A 56 -2.55 16.63 -6.31
CA LYS A 56 -3.09 15.29 -6.59
C LYS A 56 -2.04 14.21 -6.38
N MET A 57 -0.77 14.47 -6.72
CA MET A 57 0.35 13.54 -6.51
C MET A 57 0.65 13.35 -5.01
N TRP A 58 0.58 14.43 -4.24
CA TRP A 58 0.73 14.35 -2.78
C TRP A 58 -0.40 13.52 -2.14
N ILE A 59 -1.66 13.77 -2.55
CA ILE A 59 -2.82 12.99 -2.08
C ILE A 59 -2.66 11.51 -2.42
N ALA A 60 -2.23 11.18 -3.65
CA ALA A 60 -1.98 9.80 -4.05
C ALA A 60 -0.94 9.12 -3.14
N GLY A 61 0.16 9.81 -2.80
CA GLY A 61 1.17 9.32 -1.87
C GLY A 61 0.60 9.04 -0.47
N GLN A 62 -0.25 9.92 0.06
CA GLN A 62 -0.92 9.72 1.34
C GLN A 62 -1.90 8.54 1.30
N LEU A 63 -2.67 8.41 0.22
CA LEU A 63 -3.60 7.29 0.04
C LEU A 63 -2.87 5.94 0.00
N PHE A 64 -1.71 5.86 -0.66
CA PHE A 64 -0.88 4.66 -0.62
C PHE A 64 -0.35 4.38 0.79
N LEU A 65 0.10 5.40 1.53
CA LEU A 65 0.59 5.23 2.90
C LEU A 65 -0.50 4.67 3.82
N PHE A 66 -1.67 5.32 3.85
CA PHE A 66 -2.79 4.86 4.68
C PHE A 66 -3.34 3.51 4.20
N GLY A 67 -3.34 3.27 2.89
CA GLY A 67 -3.68 1.97 2.32
C GLY A 67 -2.76 0.86 2.82
N ILE A 68 -1.44 1.08 2.88
CA ILE A 68 -0.48 0.11 3.43
C ILE A 68 -0.76 -0.14 4.92
N ILE A 69 -1.00 0.91 5.70
CA ILE A 69 -1.28 0.77 7.13
C ILE A 69 -2.57 -0.03 7.36
N CYS A 70 -3.64 0.29 6.64
CA CYS A 70 -4.92 -0.39 6.78
C CYS A 70 -4.90 -1.81 6.21
N PHE A 71 -4.40 -2.01 4.98
CA PHE A 71 -4.42 -3.30 4.32
C PHE A 71 -3.37 -4.25 4.91
N SER A 72 -2.10 -3.93 4.70
CA SER A 72 -1.00 -4.81 5.12
C SER A 72 -0.86 -4.85 6.63
N GLY A 73 -1.02 -3.71 7.31
CA GLY A 73 -0.94 -3.61 8.77
C GLY A 73 -2.01 -4.45 9.48
N SER A 74 -3.25 -4.47 9.00
CA SER A 74 -4.32 -5.29 9.59
C SER A 74 -4.05 -6.79 9.45
N ILE A 75 -3.49 -7.22 8.32
CA ILE A 75 -3.13 -8.63 8.09
C ILE A 75 -1.94 -9.03 8.97
N TYR A 76 -0.92 -8.17 9.09
CA TYR A 76 0.20 -8.45 10.01
C TYR A 76 -0.27 -8.55 11.46
N LEU A 77 -1.15 -7.64 11.88
CA LEU A 77 -1.75 -7.70 13.21
C LEU A 77 -2.51 -9.00 13.44
N ARG A 78 -3.28 -9.46 12.44
CA ARG A 78 -3.99 -10.75 12.51
C ARG A 78 -3.02 -11.91 12.72
N VAL A 79 -1.88 -11.92 12.01
CA VAL A 79 -0.86 -12.95 12.19
C VAL A 79 -0.26 -12.90 13.59
N ILE A 80 0.06 -11.72 14.10
CA ILE A 80 0.59 -11.57 15.47
C ILE A 80 -0.42 -12.08 16.52
N LEU A 81 -1.69 -11.70 16.37
CA LEU A 81 -2.75 -12.11 17.30
C LEU A 81 -3.05 -13.61 17.24
N SER A 82 -2.80 -14.27 16.11
CA SER A 82 -2.97 -15.73 16.00
C SER A 82 -2.02 -16.51 16.92
N PHE A 83 -0.83 -15.97 17.21
CA PHE A 83 0.12 -16.60 18.16
C PHE A 83 -0.34 -16.55 19.62
N VAL A 84 -1.23 -15.63 19.96
CA VAL A 84 -1.82 -15.52 21.32
C VAL A 84 -3.24 -16.08 21.37
N GLY A 85 -3.64 -16.87 20.35
CA GLY A 85 -4.91 -17.60 20.32
C GLY A 85 -6.13 -16.80 19.85
N TYR A 86 -5.96 -15.55 19.41
CA TYR A 86 -7.05 -14.78 18.83
C TYR A 86 -7.24 -15.15 17.36
N THR A 87 -8.32 -15.85 17.02
CA THR A 87 -8.61 -16.33 15.67
C THR A 87 -9.55 -15.41 14.89
N SER A 88 -10.24 -14.50 15.56
CA SER A 88 -11.20 -13.57 14.94
C SER A 88 -10.98 -12.14 15.44
N LEU A 89 -10.88 -11.20 14.51
CA LEU A 89 -10.73 -9.77 14.80
C LEU A 89 -12.07 -9.00 14.74
N GLY A 90 -13.20 -9.69 14.58
CA GLY A 90 -14.51 -9.04 14.50
C GLY A 90 -14.56 -7.93 13.45
N LEU A 91 -14.92 -6.71 13.85
CA LEU A 91 -15.00 -5.53 12.97
C LEU A 91 -13.66 -5.11 12.35
N PHE A 92 -12.52 -5.50 12.91
CA PHE A 92 -11.20 -5.24 12.30
C PHE A 92 -11.00 -5.91 10.95
N ASN A 93 -11.79 -6.95 10.63
CA ASN A 93 -11.77 -7.54 9.29
C ASN A 93 -12.20 -6.55 8.19
N LEU A 94 -12.93 -5.48 8.55
CA LEU A 94 -13.32 -4.41 7.61
C LEU A 94 -12.17 -3.43 7.30
N VAL A 95 -11.13 -3.38 8.12
CA VAL A 95 -9.99 -2.46 7.91
C VAL A 95 -9.22 -2.85 6.65
N THR A 96 -9.06 -4.15 6.37
CA THR A 96 -8.38 -4.64 5.16
C THR A 96 -9.08 -4.18 3.87
N PRO A 97 -10.40 -4.37 3.66
CA PRO A 97 -11.10 -3.83 2.50
C PRO A 97 -10.99 -2.32 2.35
N VAL A 98 -11.07 -1.56 3.45
CA VAL A 98 -10.87 -0.10 3.44
C VAL A 98 -9.47 0.23 2.88
N GLY A 99 -8.44 -0.48 3.32
CA GLY A 99 -7.08 -0.32 2.77
C GLY A 99 -7.02 -0.58 1.27
N GLY A 100 -7.75 -1.58 0.76
CA GLY A 100 -7.86 -1.87 -0.67
C GLY A 100 -8.52 -0.71 -1.45
N VAL A 101 -9.57 -0.11 -0.92
CA VAL A 101 -10.21 1.08 -1.51
C VAL A 101 -9.23 2.25 -1.55
N LEU A 102 -8.46 2.48 -0.49
CA LEU A 102 -7.44 3.54 -0.46
C LEU A 102 -6.37 3.35 -1.54
N PHE A 103 -5.96 2.11 -1.82
CA PHE A 103 -5.05 1.81 -2.92
C PHE A 103 -5.65 2.17 -4.29
N MET A 104 -6.90 1.77 -4.55
CA MET A 104 -7.58 2.12 -5.80
C MET A 104 -7.69 3.63 -5.97
N LEU A 105 -8.07 4.36 -4.93
CA LEU A 105 -8.13 5.82 -4.94
C LEU A 105 -6.74 6.43 -5.15
N GLY A 106 -5.69 5.87 -4.57
CA GLY A 106 -4.31 6.32 -4.76
C GLY A 106 -3.88 6.26 -6.22
N TRP A 107 -4.13 5.14 -6.90
CA TRP A 107 -3.85 4.98 -8.32
C TRP A 107 -4.72 5.90 -9.19
N PHE A 108 -6.00 6.04 -8.87
CA PHE A 108 -6.90 6.95 -9.58
C PHE A 108 -6.42 8.41 -9.51
N TRP A 109 -6.06 8.91 -8.31
CA TRP A 109 -5.52 10.25 -8.14
C TRP A 109 -4.18 10.45 -8.86
N LEU A 110 -3.32 9.43 -8.87
CA LEU A 110 -2.07 9.49 -9.60
C LEU A 110 -2.30 9.59 -11.11
N LEU A 111 -3.20 8.80 -11.67
CA LEU A 111 -3.61 8.87 -13.08
C LEU A 111 -4.18 10.24 -13.44
N LEU A 112 -5.11 10.78 -12.65
CA LEU A 112 -5.68 12.12 -12.87
C LEU A 112 -4.62 13.21 -12.81
N SER A 113 -3.57 13.03 -12.02
CA SER A 113 -2.49 14.01 -11.93
C SER A 113 -1.63 14.09 -13.19
N ILE A 114 -1.47 12.96 -13.87
CA ILE A 114 -0.70 12.85 -15.12
C ILE A 114 -1.54 13.39 -16.29
N SER A 115 -2.84 13.04 -16.34
CA SER A 115 -3.74 13.44 -17.42
C SER A 115 -3.96 14.96 -17.48
N SER A 116 -3.99 15.65 -16.36
CA SER A 116 -4.22 17.11 -16.32
C SER A 116 -3.08 17.96 -16.90
N LYS A 117 -1.94 17.36 -17.28
CA LYS A 117 -0.81 18.06 -17.92
C LYS A 117 -0.93 18.23 -19.43
N HIS A 118 -1.74 17.41 -20.09
CA HIS A 118 -1.89 17.50 -21.54
C HIS A 118 -2.77 18.70 -21.99
N GLY A 119 -3.39 19.44 -21.07
CA GLY A 119 -4.25 20.60 -21.35
C GLY A 119 -3.56 21.96 -21.30
N GLU A 120 -2.34 22.06 -20.76
CA GLU A 120 -1.62 23.34 -20.71
C GLU A 120 -0.71 23.45 -21.94
N LYS A 121 -1.31 23.88 -23.06
CA LYS A 121 -0.57 24.33 -24.25
C LYS A 121 0.40 25.42 -23.82
N GLN A 122 1.71 25.26 -24.20
CA GLN A 122 2.66 26.35 -24.22
C GLN A 122 2.01 27.56 -24.95
N PRO A 123 2.12 28.76 -24.41
CA PRO A 123 1.84 29.96 -25.20
C PRO A 123 2.85 30.02 -26.33
N ASP A 124 2.33 30.16 -27.55
CA ASP A 124 3.12 30.30 -28.77
C ASP A 124 4.12 31.43 -28.56
N SER A 125 5.39 31.10 -28.70
CA SER A 125 6.48 32.05 -28.80
C SER A 125 6.37 32.76 -30.16
N GLU A 126 5.76 33.95 -30.20
CA GLU A 126 6.03 34.94 -31.24
C GLU A 126 7.30 35.73 -30.92
#